data_7f4f3d0fe04515b11542be5189beaa56
#
_entry.id   7f4f3d0fe04515b11542be5189beaa56
#
_cell.length_a   1.000
_cell.length_b   1.000
_cell.length_c   1.000
_cell.angle_alpha   90.00
_cell.angle_beta   90.00
_cell.angle_gamma   90.00
#
_symmetry.space_group_name_H-M   'P 1'
#
loop_
_entity.id
_entity.type
_entity.pdbx_description
1 polymer ?
#
loop_
_entity_poly.entity_id
_entity_poly.type
_entity_poly.pdbx_seq_one_letter_code
_entity_poly.pdbx_strand_id
1 'polypeptide(L)'
;MRQLFLAALLVLSLATSQAEVVRLAPDFGFPGPGKKQTLKGLRGQAVVLLITKTPKNRAFKKQLKYLKEIYEQFASKQVVFIAALGDGTGPVASDIPFVVATDGPAVASAYGAAEDFALVIIGKDGNVDYQTTKVCPPERVRDVIQNSFVVQEGSRKGQ
;
A
#
# COMPACT_ATOMS: atom_id res chain seq x y z
N MET A 1 49.58 -43.43 22.14
CA MET A 1 49.54 -42.30 21.22
C MET A 1 48.12 -42.18 20.70
N ARG A 2 47.41 -41.21 21.20
CA ARG A 2 46.01 -40.92 20.81
C ARG A 2 46.02 -39.68 19.95
N GLN A 3 45.76 -39.82 18.66
CA GLN A 3 45.58 -38.71 17.77
C GLN A 3 44.11 -38.23 17.89
N LEU A 4 43.96 -37.02 18.37
CA LEU A 4 42.68 -36.28 18.38
C LEU A 4 42.49 -35.64 17.02
N PHE A 5 41.54 -36.16 16.23
CA PHE A 5 41.02 -35.49 15.03
C PHE A 5 40.06 -34.41 15.46
N LEU A 6 40.46 -33.16 15.34
CA LEU A 6 39.60 -32.00 15.45
C LEU A 6 38.85 -31.84 14.10
N ALA A 7 37.62 -32.28 14.05
CA ALA A 7 36.73 -31.97 12.93
C ALA A 7 36.20 -30.53 13.11
N ALA A 8 36.77 -29.59 12.37
CA ALA A 8 36.23 -28.25 12.27
C ALA A 8 34.94 -28.26 11.43
N LEU A 9 33.81 -28.18 12.10
CA LEU A 9 32.49 -28.05 11.45
C LEU A 9 32.36 -26.61 10.94
N LEU A 10 32.63 -26.39 9.66
CA LEU A 10 32.39 -25.11 8.98
C LEU A 10 30.89 -24.95 8.78
N VAL A 11 30.23 -24.23 9.68
CA VAL A 11 28.82 -23.86 9.50
C VAL A 11 28.77 -22.75 8.43
N LEU A 12 28.49 -23.15 7.20
CA LEU A 12 28.22 -22.23 6.11
C LEU A 12 26.84 -21.61 6.35
N SER A 13 26.78 -20.42 6.94
CA SER A 13 25.59 -19.63 7.05
C SER A 13 25.17 -19.19 5.63
N LEU A 14 24.27 -19.95 5.01
CA LEU A 14 23.56 -19.52 3.83
C LEU A 14 22.64 -18.36 4.24
N ALA A 15 23.13 -17.13 4.09
CA ALA A 15 22.28 -15.97 4.10
C ALA A 15 21.33 -16.09 2.90
N THR A 16 20.13 -16.60 3.12
CA THR A 16 19.06 -16.52 2.14
C THR A 16 18.71 -15.04 1.99
N SER A 17 19.30 -14.41 0.99
CA SER A 17 18.82 -13.13 0.49
C SER A 17 17.37 -13.37 0.03
N GLN A 18 16.40 -12.96 0.86
CA GLN A 18 15.03 -12.89 0.43
C GLN A 18 14.97 -11.80 -0.64
N ALA A 19 14.90 -12.21 -1.89
CA ALA A 19 14.57 -11.32 -2.97
C ALA A 19 13.21 -10.68 -2.60
N GLU A 20 13.19 -9.37 -2.44
CA GLU A 20 11.96 -8.62 -2.22
C GLU A 20 11.05 -8.89 -3.43
N VAL A 21 9.97 -9.64 -3.20
CA VAL A 21 9.04 -9.97 -4.28
C VAL A 21 8.26 -8.71 -4.58
N VAL A 22 8.72 -7.99 -5.59
CA VAL A 22 8.01 -6.82 -6.13
C VAL A 22 6.66 -7.29 -6.66
N ARG A 23 5.58 -6.90 -6.00
CA ARG A 23 4.23 -7.28 -6.37
C ARG A 23 3.53 -6.15 -7.10
N LEU A 24 3.18 -6.39 -8.36
CA LEU A 24 2.32 -5.48 -9.11
C LEU A 24 0.95 -5.38 -8.44
N ALA A 25 0.47 -4.15 -8.22
CA ALA A 25 -0.84 -3.92 -7.64
C ALA A 25 -1.95 -4.40 -8.58
N PRO A 26 -2.88 -5.26 -8.11
CA PRO A 26 -4.04 -5.68 -8.89
C PRO A 26 -4.86 -4.49 -9.38
N ASP A 27 -5.23 -4.48 -10.67
CA ASP A 27 -5.99 -3.38 -11.27
C ASP A 27 -7.45 -3.41 -10.83
N PHE A 28 -8.04 -2.24 -10.68
CA PHE A 28 -9.46 -2.07 -10.40
C PHE A 28 -9.97 -0.73 -10.91
N GLY A 29 -11.32 -0.62 -11.05
CA GLY A 29 -11.97 0.58 -11.54
C GLY A 29 -12.53 1.46 -10.45
N PHE A 30 -12.61 2.77 -10.73
CA PHE A 30 -13.26 3.77 -9.90
C PHE A 30 -13.86 4.88 -10.77
N PRO A 31 -14.83 5.67 -10.27
CA PRO A 31 -15.39 6.80 -11.00
C PRO A 31 -14.33 7.88 -11.28
N GLY A 32 -14.39 8.48 -12.44
CA GLY A 32 -13.58 9.64 -12.80
C GLY A 32 -14.36 10.65 -13.61
N PRO A 33 -13.80 11.82 -13.90
CA PRO A 33 -14.47 12.85 -14.71
C PRO A 33 -14.83 12.29 -16.09
N GLY A 34 -16.15 12.19 -16.38
CA GLY A 34 -16.67 11.79 -17.66
C GLY A 34 -16.56 10.31 -18.04
N LYS A 35 -15.74 9.50 -17.34
CA LYS A 35 -15.56 8.08 -17.61
C LYS A 35 -15.01 7.32 -16.41
N LYS A 36 -15.19 6.00 -16.42
CA LYS A 36 -14.53 5.09 -15.47
C LYS A 36 -13.02 5.16 -15.64
N GLN A 37 -12.32 5.27 -14.54
CA GLN A 37 -10.85 5.19 -14.48
C GLN A 37 -10.39 3.85 -13.89
N THR A 38 -9.13 3.54 -14.03
CA THR A 38 -8.52 2.34 -13.46
C THR A 38 -7.23 2.69 -12.71
N LEU A 39 -6.82 1.82 -11.79
CA LEU A 39 -5.57 1.98 -11.05
C LEU A 39 -4.36 2.11 -12.01
N LYS A 40 -4.35 1.34 -13.09
CA LYS A 40 -3.27 1.44 -14.11
C LYS A 40 -3.13 2.83 -14.70
N GLY A 41 -4.22 3.59 -14.81
CA GLY A 41 -4.22 4.97 -15.28
C GLY A 41 -3.58 5.96 -14.29
N LEU A 42 -3.35 5.54 -13.04
CA LEU A 42 -2.72 6.36 -12.00
C LEU A 42 -1.20 6.17 -11.91
N ARG A 43 -0.57 5.46 -12.81
CA ARG A 43 0.90 5.35 -12.83
C ARG A 43 1.55 6.73 -12.89
N GLY A 44 2.59 6.92 -12.10
CA GLY A 44 3.20 8.22 -11.86
C GLY A 44 2.66 8.94 -10.62
N GLN A 45 1.58 8.42 -10.02
CA GLN A 45 1.01 8.89 -8.76
C GLN A 45 1.09 7.78 -7.72
N ALA A 46 1.41 8.12 -6.47
CA ALA A 46 1.29 7.20 -5.36
C ALA A 46 -0.19 7.05 -4.96
N VAL A 47 -0.59 5.87 -4.55
CA VAL A 47 -1.97 5.57 -4.14
C VAL A 47 -2.00 5.06 -2.71
N VAL A 48 -2.83 5.65 -1.89
CA VAL A 48 -3.20 5.13 -0.56
C VAL A 48 -4.58 4.49 -0.67
N LEU A 49 -4.63 3.17 -0.60
CA LEU A 49 -5.85 2.39 -0.71
C LEU A 49 -6.25 1.87 0.66
N LEU A 50 -7.44 2.23 1.13
CA LEU A 50 -8.07 1.66 2.31
C LEU A 50 -9.17 0.68 1.90
N ILE A 51 -9.07 -0.55 2.41
CA ILE A 51 -10.05 -1.61 2.17
C ILE A 51 -10.77 -1.90 3.49
N THR A 52 -12.10 -1.88 3.49
CA THR A 52 -12.91 -2.26 4.64
C THR A 52 -14.26 -2.78 4.21
N LYS A 53 -14.88 -3.66 5.01
CA LYS A 53 -16.27 -4.07 4.78
C LYS A 53 -17.24 -2.91 4.91
N THR A 54 -17.03 -2.05 5.89
CA THR A 54 -17.94 -0.95 6.21
C THR A 54 -17.16 0.27 6.71
N PRO A 55 -17.59 1.50 6.36
CA PRO A 55 -17.00 2.73 6.89
C PRO A 55 -17.14 2.88 8.41
N LYS A 56 -17.99 2.07 9.05
CA LYS A 56 -18.17 2.05 10.51
C LYS A 56 -17.05 1.32 11.25
N ASN A 57 -16.18 0.59 10.55
CA ASN A 57 -15.06 -0.15 11.14
C ASN A 57 -14.15 0.77 11.96
N ARG A 58 -13.77 0.34 13.17
CA ARG A 58 -12.95 1.14 14.09
C ARG A 58 -11.54 1.39 13.56
N ALA A 59 -10.92 0.37 12.97
CA ALA A 59 -9.58 0.50 12.37
C ALA A 59 -9.59 1.47 11.20
N PHE A 60 -10.61 1.40 10.34
CA PHE A 60 -10.81 2.33 9.24
C PHE A 60 -10.94 3.78 9.74
N LYS A 61 -11.79 4.04 10.72
CA LYS A 61 -11.97 5.39 11.30
C LYS A 61 -10.67 5.92 11.93
N LYS A 62 -9.94 5.06 12.65
CA LYS A 62 -8.66 5.45 13.25
C LYS A 62 -7.61 5.75 12.18
N GLN A 63 -7.56 4.95 11.12
CA GLN A 63 -6.66 5.19 9.99
C GLN A 63 -6.97 6.50 9.26
N LEU A 64 -8.25 6.84 9.06
CA LEU A 64 -8.64 8.13 8.49
C LEU A 64 -8.10 9.30 9.32
N LYS A 65 -8.21 9.22 10.65
CA LYS A 65 -7.67 10.23 11.56
C LYS A 65 -6.15 10.40 11.38
N TYR A 66 -5.42 9.31 11.30
CA TYR A 66 -3.97 9.33 11.10
C TYR A 66 -3.58 9.88 9.72
N LEU A 67 -4.32 9.53 8.68
CA LEU A 67 -4.08 10.07 7.36
C LEU A 67 -4.33 11.59 7.30
N LYS A 68 -5.32 12.08 8.04
CA LYS A 68 -5.58 13.52 8.14
C LYS A 68 -4.38 14.30 8.68
N GLU A 69 -3.65 13.75 9.64
CA GLU A 69 -2.47 14.39 10.24
C GLU A 69 -1.35 14.64 9.21
N ILE A 70 -1.25 13.80 8.18
CA ILE A 70 -0.21 13.90 7.15
C ILE A 70 -0.71 14.38 5.79
N TYR A 71 -2.04 14.47 5.63
CA TYR A 71 -2.65 14.77 4.31
C TYR A 71 -2.12 16.05 3.68
N GLU A 72 -2.01 17.13 4.44
CA GLU A 72 -1.55 18.41 3.91
C GLU A 72 -0.10 18.37 3.40
N GLN A 73 0.73 17.48 3.96
CA GLN A 73 2.10 17.27 3.50
C GLN A 73 2.15 16.67 2.09
N PHE A 74 1.05 16.01 1.68
CA PHE A 74 0.91 15.38 0.36
C PHE A 74 -0.10 16.09 -0.55
N ALA A 75 -0.78 17.12 -0.08
CA ALA A 75 -1.79 17.86 -0.86
C ALA A 75 -1.23 18.48 -2.15
N SER A 76 0.05 18.89 -2.13
CA SER A 76 0.79 19.39 -3.29
C SER A 76 1.48 18.29 -4.11
N LYS A 77 1.46 17.03 -3.65
CA LYS A 77 2.07 15.87 -4.29
C LYS A 77 1.01 15.03 -4.98
N GLN A 78 1.41 14.30 -5.98
CA GLN A 78 0.53 13.40 -6.73
C GLN A 78 0.26 12.12 -5.92
N VAL A 79 -0.56 12.23 -4.88
CA VAL A 79 -1.04 11.11 -4.08
C VAL A 79 -2.56 11.04 -4.20
N VAL A 80 -3.07 9.88 -4.54
CA VAL A 80 -4.51 9.61 -4.68
C VAL A 80 -4.97 8.73 -3.54
N PHE A 81 -6.07 9.11 -2.89
CA PHE A 81 -6.68 8.35 -1.80
C PHE A 81 -7.91 7.61 -2.33
N ILE A 82 -7.92 6.29 -2.20
CA ILE A 82 -8.99 5.42 -2.67
C ILE A 82 -9.52 4.57 -1.52
N ALA A 83 -10.84 4.41 -1.43
CA ALA A 83 -11.49 3.49 -0.50
C ALA A 83 -12.21 2.38 -1.28
N ALA A 84 -12.05 1.14 -0.85
CA ALA A 84 -12.81 0.00 -1.32
C ALA A 84 -13.72 -0.51 -0.19
N LEU A 85 -15.04 -0.37 -0.38
CA LEU A 85 -16.07 -0.66 0.62
C LEU A 85 -16.80 -1.95 0.27
N GLY A 86 -16.75 -2.94 1.15
CA GLY A 86 -17.33 -4.26 0.90
C GLY A 86 -18.86 -4.27 0.96
N ASP A 87 -19.49 -3.33 1.67
CA ASP A 87 -20.94 -3.19 1.73
C ASP A 87 -21.53 -2.33 0.60
N GLY A 88 -20.69 -1.80 -0.28
CA GLY A 88 -21.10 -0.97 -1.42
C GLY A 88 -21.75 0.37 -1.03
N THR A 89 -21.66 0.78 0.21
CA THR A 89 -22.31 1.97 0.72
C THR A 89 -21.46 3.23 0.54
N GLY A 90 -21.97 4.13 -0.23
CA GLY A 90 -21.83 5.57 -0.23
C GLY A 90 -20.44 6.20 -0.11
N PRO A 91 -20.36 7.52 -0.06
CA PRO A 91 -19.09 8.23 0.05
C PRO A 91 -18.45 8.05 1.43
N VAL A 92 -17.14 8.12 1.49
CA VAL A 92 -16.38 8.14 2.74
C VAL A 92 -16.53 9.52 3.39
N ALA A 93 -17.04 9.55 4.63
CA ALA A 93 -17.11 10.79 5.41
C ALA A 93 -15.70 11.16 5.90
N SER A 94 -15.00 12.02 5.16
CA SER A 94 -13.65 12.46 5.45
C SER A 94 -13.37 13.82 4.82
N ASP A 95 -12.51 14.62 5.46
CA ASP A 95 -11.99 15.86 4.87
C ASP A 95 -10.96 15.56 3.75
N ILE A 96 -10.44 14.32 3.71
CA ILE A 96 -9.59 13.86 2.62
C ILE A 96 -10.49 13.47 1.45
N PRO A 97 -10.21 13.91 0.22
CA PRO A 97 -10.99 13.57 -0.96
C PRO A 97 -10.74 12.11 -1.38
N PHE A 98 -11.48 11.17 -0.80
CA PHE A 98 -11.44 9.78 -1.22
C PHE A 98 -12.26 9.55 -2.49
N VAL A 99 -11.67 8.79 -3.43
CA VAL A 99 -12.41 8.14 -4.50
C VAL A 99 -12.82 6.75 -4.03
N VAL A 100 -14.03 6.33 -4.33
CA VAL A 100 -14.54 5.01 -3.94
C VAL A 100 -14.45 4.04 -5.11
N ALA A 101 -13.81 2.89 -4.91
CA ALA A 101 -13.70 1.83 -5.92
C ALA A 101 -15.09 1.32 -6.32
N THR A 102 -15.28 1.03 -7.61
CA THR A 102 -16.58 0.61 -8.15
C THR A 102 -17.04 -0.74 -7.58
N ASP A 103 -16.11 -1.64 -7.32
CA ASP A 103 -16.38 -2.98 -6.79
C ASP A 103 -15.45 -3.27 -5.60
N GLY A 104 -15.86 -2.84 -4.43
CA GLY A 104 -15.11 -3.01 -3.18
C GLY A 104 -14.83 -4.48 -2.84
N PRO A 105 -15.80 -5.41 -2.92
CA PRO A 105 -15.56 -6.83 -2.68
C PRO A 105 -14.52 -7.44 -3.61
N ALA A 106 -14.54 -7.10 -4.89
CA ALA A 106 -13.55 -7.58 -5.86
C ALA A 106 -12.14 -7.06 -5.54
N VAL A 107 -12.02 -5.79 -5.11
CA VAL A 107 -10.75 -5.22 -4.65
C VAL A 107 -10.24 -5.95 -3.42
N ALA A 108 -11.08 -6.17 -2.41
CA ALA A 108 -10.71 -6.89 -1.19
C ALA A 108 -10.18 -8.30 -1.51
N SER A 109 -10.84 -9.03 -2.41
CA SER A 109 -10.42 -10.35 -2.86
C SER A 109 -9.08 -10.31 -3.59
N ALA A 110 -8.90 -9.38 -4.53
CA ALA A 110 -7.69 -9.25 -5.35
C ALA A 110 -6.44 -8.92 -4.51
N TYR A 111 -6.60 -8.16 -3.42
CA TYR A 111 -5.52 -7.81 -2.51
C TYR A 111 -5.35 -8.81 -1.35
N GLY A 112 -6.16 -9.89 -1.31
CA GLY A 112 -6.14 -10.84 -0.20
C GLY A 112 -6.56 -10.22 1.14
N ALA A 113 -7.38 -9.17 1.09
CA ALA A 113 -7.83 -8.37 2.23
C ALA A 113 -9.30 -8.71 2.58
N ALA A 114 -9.65 -10.00 2.65
CA ALA A 114 -10.97 -10.48 3.05
C ALA A 114 -11.31 -10.16 4.51
N GLU A 115 -10.33 -9.71 5.29
CA GLU A 115 -10.48 -9.21 6.65
C GLU A 115 -11.24 -7.89 6.69
N ASP A 116 -11.59 -7.46 7.90
CA ASP A 116 -12.42 -6.27 8.10
C ASP A 116 -11.74 -4.95 7.68
N PHE A 117 -10.42 -4.94 7.61
CA PHE A 117 -9.64 -3.74 7.28
C PHE A 117 -8.28 -4.09 6.65
N ALA A 118 -7.86 -3.30 5.66
CA ALA A 118 -6.49 -3.26 5.17
C ALA A 118 -6.09 -1.86 4.69
N LEU A 119 -4.82 -1.52 4.86
CA LEU A 119 -4.15 -0.38 4.24
C LEU A 119 -3.15 -0.90 3.22
N VAL A 120 -3.20 -0.37 2.01
CA VAL A 120 -2.25 -0.66 0.93
C VAL A 120 -1.67 0.65 0.41
N ILE A 121 -0.35 0.73 0.29
CA ILE A 121 0.34 1.84 -0.35
C ILE A 121 0.95 1.33 -1.66
N ILE A 122 0.59 1.99 -2.76
CA ILE A 122 1.01 1.64 -4.10
C ILE A 122 1.91 2.76 -4.60
N GLY A 123 3.09 2.40 -5.07
CA GLY A 123 4.07 3.35 -5.57
C GLY A 123 3.71 3.90 -6.95
N LYS A 124 4.46 4.91 -7.39
CA LYS A 124 4.31 5.52 -8.72
C LYS A 124 4.53 4.54 -9.89
N ASP A 125 5.29 3.49 -9.65
CA ASP A 125 5.57 2.41 -10.59
C ASP A 125 4.42 1.38 -10.70
N GLY A 126 3.40 1.51 -9.86
CA GLY A 126 2.25 0.61 -9.82
C GLY A 126 2.47 -0.65 -8.98
N ASN A 127 3.55 -0.76 -8.24
CA ASN A 127 3.81 -1.87 -7.33
C ASN A 127 3.27 -1.60 -5.92
N VAL A 128 2.93 -2.68 -5.20
CA VAL A 128 2.59 -2.58 -3.78
C VAL A 128 3.86 -2.38 -2.97
N ASP A 129 4.01 -1.20 -2.40
CA ASP A 129 5.16 -0.86 -1.54
C ASP A 129 4.94 -1.31 -0.09
N TYR A 130 3.69 -1.31 0.36
CA TYR A 130 3.33 -1.69 1.72
C TYR A 130 1.87 -2.16 1.82
N GLN A 131 1.65 -3.20 2.61
CA GLN A 131 0.30 -3.68 2.92
C GLN A 131 0.23 -4.18 4.36
N THR A 132 -0.83 -3.82 5.07
CA THR A 132 -1.09 -4.28 6.43
C THR A 132 -2.58 -4.36 6.72
N THR A 133 -2.97 -5.28 7.61
CA THR A 133 -4.33 -5.40 8.16
C THR A 133 -4.50 -4.66 9.49
N LYS A 134 -3.45 -3.99 9.97
CA LYS A 134 -3.44 -3.20 11.20
C LYS A 134 -3.41 -1.72 10.88
N VAL A 135 -3.94 -0.92 11.82
CA VAL A 135 -3.80 0.55 11.74
C VAL A 135 -2.32 0.93 11.72
N CYS A 136 -1.94 1.71 10.74
CA CYS A 136 -0.57 2.14 10.51
C CYS A 136 -0.36 3.57 11.03
N PRO A 137 0.66 3.82 11.87
CA PRO A 137 0.96 5.17 12.35
C PRO A 137 1.25 6.15 11.20
N PRO A 138 0.92 7.44 11.36
CA PRO A 138 1.08 8.43 10.29
C PRO A 138 2.54 8.56 9.81
N GLU A 139 3.50 8.47 10.71
CA GLU A 139 4.94 8.53 10.37
C GLU A 139 5.33 7.39 9.41
N ARG A 140 4.85 6.18 9.67
CA ARG A 140 5.14 5.03 8.82
C ARG A 140 4.54 5.18 7.44
N VAL A 141 3.28 5.64 7.33
CA VAL A 141 2.63 5.92 6.05
C VAL A 141 3.42 6.97 5.26
N ARG A 142 3.77 8.06 5.93
CA ARG A 142 4.59 9.11 5.34
C ARG A 142 5.92 8.59 4.81
N ASP A 143 6.64 7.82 5.59
CA ASP A 143 7.96 7.29 5.23
C ASP A 143 7.88 6.36 4.02
N VAL A 144 6.88 5.48 3.96
CA VAL A 144 6.68 4.60 2.80
C VAL A 144 6.40 5.42 1.53
N ILE A 145 5.52 6.42 1.61
CA ILE A 145 5.19 7.27 0.46
C ILE A 145 6.44 8.06 0.01
N GLN A 146 7.19 8.66 0.93
CA GLN A 146 8.40 9.43 0.62
C GLN A 146 9.49 8.56 -0.02
N ASN A 147 9.71 7.35 0.49
CA ASN A 147 10.69 6.42 -0.08
C ASN A 147 10.33 6.02 -1.52
N SER A 148 9.06 5.82 -1.82
CA SER A 148 8.58 5.57 -3.18
C SER A 148 8.96 6.70 -4.16
N PHE A 149 8.94 7.97 -3.71
CA PHE A 149 9.38 9.10 -4.53
C PHE A 149 10.90 9.14 -4.76
N VAL A 150 11.70 8.82 -3.73
CA VAL A 150 13.17 8.88 -3.78
C VAL A 150 13.74 7.80 -4.71
N VAL A 151 13.25 6.58 -4.62
CA VAL A 151 13.70 5.44 -5.45
C VAL A 151 13.49 5.74 -6.95
N GLN A 152 12.41 6.40 -7.32
CA GLN A 152 12.13 6.71 -8.72
C GLN A 152 12.95 7.88 -9.28
N GLU A 153 13.26 8.88 -8.45
CA GLU A 153 14.16 9.96 -8.87
C GLU A 153 15.60 9.45 -9.07
N GLY A 154 16.05 8.51 -8.24
CA GLY A 154 17.33 7.84 -8.40
C GLY A 154 17.44 7.05 -9.71
N SER A 155 16.37 6.35 -10.10
CA SER A 155 16.33 5.58 -11.35
C SER A 155 16.33 6.44 -12.62
N ARG A 156 15.81 7.68 -12.55
CA ARG A 156 15.83 8.63 -13.69
C ARG A 156 17.19 9.27 -13.89
N LYS A 157 18.01 9.42 -12.86
CA LYS A 157 19.36 10.02 -12.94
C LYS A 157 20.44 9.06 -13.39
N GLY A 158 20.14 7.76 -13.47
CA GLY A 158 21.05 6.68 -13.89
C GLY A 158 20.87 6.21 -15.36
N GLN A 159 20.08 6.91 -16.16
CA GLN A 159 19.92 6.64 -17.61
C GLN A 159 20.52 7.75 -18.44
#